data_48da3919ff5756b1118096d30a555825
#
_entry.id   48da3919ff5756b1118096d30a555825
#
_cell.length_a   1.000
_cell.length_b   1.000
_cell.length_c   1.000
_cell.angle_alpha   90.00
_cell.angle_beta   90.00
_cell.angle_gamma   90.00
#
_symmetry.space_group_name_H-M   'P 1'
#
loop_
_entity.id
_entity.type
_entity.pdbx_description
1 polymer ?
#
loop_
_entity_poly.entity_id
_entity_poly.type
_entity_poly.pdbx_seq_one_letter_code
_entity_poly.pdbx_strand_id
1 'polypeptide(L)'
;MAPVGSYESLMAAIQGGADSIYFGIEGLNMRSRSSNNFTTDDLRKIVAICREHGIKSYLTVNTVIYGEDLPLMREIIDAAKEAEVSAIIAADVAAMNYANSIGQEVHLSTQLNISNAEALKFYARFADVVVLARELNLKQVHEIYQQIVDQQITGPKGELIRIEMFAHGALCMAVSGKCYLSLHEMNASANRGACMQI
;
A
#
# COMPACT_ATOMS: atom_id res chain seq x y z
N MET A 1 2.87 0.72 12.04
CA MET A 1 2.70 -0.32 11.00
C MET A 1 4.05 -0.96 10.66
N ALA A 2 4.10 -2.30 10.53
CA ALA A 2 5.33 -3.04 10.25
C ALA A 2 5.23 -3.85 8.93
N PRO A 3 6.33 -3.97 8.15
CA PRO A 3 6.38 -4.84 6.97
C PRO A 3 6.48 -6.31 7.37
N VAL A 4 5.77 -7.18 6.66
CA VAL A 4 5.79 -8.63 6.90
C VAL A 4 6.04 -9.36 5.58
N GLY A 5 7.11 -10.14 5.52
CA GLY A 5 7.49 -10.95 4.37
C GLY A 5 7.64 -12.44 4.67
N SER A 6 7.46 -12.83 5.95
CA SER A 6 7.48 -14.24 6.40
C SER A 6 6.68 -14.37 7.72
N TYR A 7 6.38 -15.59 8.12
CA TYR A 7 5.72 -15.84 9.41
C TYR A 7 6.58 -15.42 10.61
N GLU A 8 7.90 -15.55 10.50
CA GLU A 8 8.85 -15.08 11.52
C GLU A 8 8.76 -13.55 11.68
N SER A 9 8.71 -12.79 10.57
CA SER A 9 8.56 -11.34 10.61
C SER A 9 7.16 -10.91 11.09
N LEU A 10 6.12 -11.70 10.84
CA LEU A 10 4.79 -11.50 11.40
C LEU A 10 4.82 -11.62 12.92
N MET A 11 5.40 -12.71 13.45
CA MET A 11 5.50 -12.90 14.88
C MET A 11 6.39 -11.86 15.56
N ALA A 12 7.48 -11.45 14.91
CA ALA A 12 8.34 -10.37 15.40
C ALA A 12 7.59 -9.02 15.45
N ALA A 13 6.77 -8.70 14.44
CA ALA A 13 5.94 -7.50 14.43
C ALA A 13 4.91 -7.49 15.58
N ILE A 14 4.26 -8.63 15.82
CA ILE A 14 3.30 -8.82 16.93
C ILE A 14 4.01 -8.61 18.27
N GLN A 15 5.15 -9.30 18.50
CA GLN A 15 5.93 -9.19 19.73
C GLN A 15 6.50 -7.78 19.94
N GLY A 16 6.83 -7.08 18.85
CA GLY A 16 7.26 -5.69 18.84
C GLY A 16 6.15 -4.67 19.11
N GLY A 17 4.90 -5.11 19.29
CA GLY A 17 3.76 -4.24 19.59
C GLY A 17 3.27 -3.43 18.39
N ALA A 18 3.34 -3.98 17.18
CA ALA A 18 2.79 -3.32 16.00
C ALA A 18 1.26 -3.26 16.07
N ASP A 19 0.67 -2.10 15.81
CA ASP A 19 -0.80 -1.92 15.72
C ASP A 19 -1.35 -2.40 14.38
N SER A 20 -0.48 -2.49 13.38
CA SER A 20 -0.84 -2.94 12.03
C SER A 20 0.36 -3.50 11.29
N ILE A 21 0.08 -4.37 10.32
CA ILE A 21 1.08 -4.93 9.41
C ILE A 21 0.67 -4.68 7.96
N TYR A 22 1.66 -4.70 7.06
CA TYR A 22 1.39 -4.81 5.62
C TYR A 22 2.24 -5.91 5.00
N PHE A 23 1.67 -6.58 4.01
CA PHE A 23 2.30 -7.71 3.32
C PHE A 23 1.83 -7.79 1.87
N GLY A 24 2.56 -8.56 1.05
CA GLY A 24 2.18 -8.89 -0.32
C GLY A 24 1.94 -10.40 -0.46
N ILE A 25 1.03 -10.76 -1.35
CA ILE A 25 0.91 -12.13 -1.86
C ILE A 25 1.46 -12.20 -3.28
N GLU A 26 1.60 -13.40 -3.83
CA GLU A 26 2.01 -13.60 -5.22
C GLU A 26 1.22 -12.73 -6.20
N GLY A 27 1.90 -12.11 -7.16
CA GLY A 27 1.29 -11.34 -8.24
C GLY A 27 1.57 -9.84 -8.17
N LEU A 28 0.60 -9.04 -7.74
CA LEU A 28 0.54 -7.60 -8.01
C LEU A 28 1.08 -6.71 -6.87
N ASN A 29 2.22 -7.04 -6.28
CA ASN A 29 2.93 -6.18 -5.34
C ASN A 29 4.33 -5.82 -5.82
N MET A 30 4.88 -4.69 -5.35
CA MET A 30 6.18 -4.13 -5.81
C MET A 30 7.37 -5.05 -5.62
N ARG A 31 7.27 -6.12 -4.84
CA ARG A 31 8.31 -7.09 -4.58
C ARG A 31 7.93 -8.51 -4.96
N SER A 32 6.91 -8.70 -5.80
CA SER A 32 6.41 -10.02 -6.18
C SER A 32 7.48 -10.94 -6.81
N ARG A 33 8.53 -10.38 -7.40
CA ARG A 33 9.65 -11.12 -8.02
C ARG A 33 10.96 -11.05 -7.25
N SER A 34 11.06 -10.25 -6.20
CA SER A 34 12.31 -9.99 -5.48
C SER A 34 12.32 -10.43 -4.02
N SER A 35 11.20 -10.92 -3.50
CA SER A 35 11.07 -11.45 -2.15
C SER A 35 10.24 -12.71 -2.11
N ASN A 36 10.31 -13.45 -1.01
CA ASN A 36 9.33 -14.50 -0.74
C ASN A 36 7.96 -13.86 -0.63
N ASN A 37 6.97 -14.42 -1.28
CA ASN A 37 5.61 -13.94 -1.24
C ASN A 37 4.72 -15.00 -0.60
N PHE A 38 3.74 -14.52 0.14
CA PHE A 38 2.68 -15.37 0.66
C PHE A 38 1.73 -15.78 -0.47
N THR A 39 1.06 -16.89 -0.28
CA THR A 39 -0.01 -17.37 -1.14
C THR A 39 -1.38 -16.79 -0.72
N THR A 40 -2.42 -17.03 -1.50
CA THR A 40 -3.80 -16.72 -1.10
C THR A 40 -4.24 -17.51 0.14
N ASP A 41 -3.73 -18.72 0.35
CA ASP A 41 -4.00 -19.48 1.57
C ASP A 41 -3.32 -18.88 2.80
N ASP A 42 -2.10 -18.35 2.62
CA ASP A 42 -1.40 -17.63 3.69
C ASP A 42 -2.11 -16.32 4.04
N LEU A 43 -2.72 -15.64 3.09
CA LEU A 43 -3.53 -14.45 3.32
C LEU A 43 -4.57 -14.68 4.42
N ARG A 44 -5.37 -15.75 4.31
CA ARG A 44 -6.40 -16.09 5.30
C ARG A 44 -5.80 -16.37 6.68
N LYS A 45 -4.68 -17.10 6.74
CA LYS A 45 -3.98 -17.42 8.00
C LYS A 45 -3.42 -16.18 8.66
N ILE A 46 -2.76 -15.30 7.89
CA ILE A 46 -2.18 -14.04 8.39
C ILE A 46 -3.29 -13.16 8.98
N VAL A 47 -4.40 -13.00 8.26
CA VAL A 47 -5.54 -12.19 8.74
C VAL A 47 -6.14 -12.78 10.03
N ALA A 48 -6.28 -14.10 10.12
CA ALA A 48 -6.75 -14.77 11.33
C ALA A 48 -5.82 -14.48 12.52
N ILE A 49 -4.51 -14.65 12.35
CA ILE A 49 -3.51 -14.34 13.38
C ILE A 49 -3.59 -12.86 13.80
N CYS A 50 -3.66 -11.93 12.82
CA CYS A 50 -3.79 -10.51 13.12
C CYS A 50 -5.03 -10.20 13.95
N ARG A 51 -6.16 -10.82 13.61
CA ARG A 51 -7.43 -10.67 14.36
C ARG A 51 -7.32 -11.17 15.79
N GLU A 52 -6.71 -12.33 16.02
CA GLU A 52 -6.47 -12.89 17.37
C GLU A 52 -5.66 -11.92 18.25
N HIS A 53 -4.74 -11.18 17.64
CA HIS A 53 -3.89 -10.21 18.35
C HIS A 53 -4.41 -8.76 18.31
N GLY A 54 -5.60 -8.52 17.73
CA GLY A 54 -6.16 -7.17 17.63
C GLY A 54 -5.38 -6.22 16.70
N ILE A 55 -4.63 -6.76 15.72
CA ILE A 55 -3.77 -6.03 14.80
C ILE A 55 -4.45 -5.89 13.44
N LYS A 56 -4.35 -4.71 12.82
CA LYS A 56 -4.87 -4.49 11.46
C LYS A 56 -3.93 -5.10 10.41
N SER A 57 -4.52 -5.67 9.37
CA SER A 57 -3.79 -6.26 8.24
C SER A 57 -4.04 -5.48 6.97
N TYR A 58 -2.98 -5.16 6.22
CA TYR A 58 -3.06 -4.44 4.94
C TYR A 58 -2.39 -5.24 3.83
N LEU A 59 -3.11 -5.46 2.72
CA LEU A 59 -2.60 -6.18 1.56
C LEU A 59 -2.10 -5.19 0.50
N THR A 60 -0.87 -5.35 0.00
CA THR A 60 -0.33 -4.52 -1.07
C THR A 60 -0.77 -5.01 -2.45
N VAL A 61 -1.46 -4.13 -3.21
CA VAL A 61 -1.80 -4.27 -4.64
C VAL A 61 -1.35 -2.98 -5.33
N ASN A 62 -0.04 -2.74 -5.32
CA ASN A 62 0.52 -1.42 -5.59
C ASN A 62 1.48 -1.37 -6.79
N THR A 63 1.40 -2.33 -7.70
CA THR A 63 2.06 -2.28 -9.01
C THR A 63 1.21 -1.53 -10.04
N VAL A 64 1.83 -1.18 -11.17
CA VAL A 64 1.11 -0.75 -12.37
C VAL A 64 0.34 -1.95 -12.93
N ILE A 65 -0.94 -1.78 -13.25
CA ILE A 65 -1.86 -2.82 -13.73
C ILE A 65 -2.04 -2.64 -15.25
N TYR A 66 -1.76 -3.69 -16.01
CA TYR A 66 -2.07 -3.74 -17.44
C TYR A 66 -3.41 -4.47 -17.68
N GLY A 67 -3.95 -4.34 -18.88
CA GLY A 67 -5.23 -4.97 -19.21
C GLY A 67 -5.28 -6.48 -18.93
N GLU A 68 -4.18 -7.16 -19.15
CA GLU A 68 -4.02 -8.61 -18.88
C GLU A 68 -4.00 -8.95 -17.39
N ASP A 69 -3.64 -8.01 -16.52
CA ASP A 69 -3.59 -8.21 -15.07
C ASP A 69 -4.96 -8.03 -14.39
N LEU A 70 -5.95 -7.43 -15.07
CA LEU A 70 -7.26 -7.10 -14.49
C LEU A 70 -7.99 -8.30 -13.86
N PRO A 71 -8.00 -9.49 -14.48
CA PRO A 71 -8.63 -10.65 -13.85
C PRO A 71 -7.94 -11.05 -12.54
N LEU A 72 -6.60 -11.13 -12.51
CA LEU A 72 -5.82 -11.46 -11.33
C LEU A 72 -5.99 -10.40 -10.23
N MET A 73 -6.00 -9.12 -10.61
CA MET A 73 -6.24 -8.01 -9.68
C MET A 73 -7.58 -8.16 -8.95
N ARG A 74 -8.65 -8.49 -9.68
CA ARG A 74 -9.98 -8.71 -9.09
C ARG A 74 -9.98 -9.90 -8.16
N GLU A 75 -9.41 -11.03 -8.58
CA GLU A 75 -9.29 -12.24 -7.76
C GLU A 75 -8.56 -11.95 -6.42
N ILE A 76 -7.46 -11.23 -6.46
CA ILE A 76 -6.69 -10.84 -5.27
C ILE A 76 -7.52 -9.94 -4.35
N ILE A 77 -8.22 -8.95 -4.89
CA ILE A 77 -9.02 -8.01 -4.10
C ILE A 77 -10.26 -8.70 -3.53
N ASP A 78 -10.89 -9.61 -4.27
CA ASP A 78 -12.00 -10.43 -3.77
C ASP A 78 -11.55 -11.33 -2.62
N ALA A 79 -10.41 -12.01 -2.76
CA ALA A 79 -9.83 -12.82 -1.69
C ALA A 79 -9.49 -11.98 -0.45
N ALA A 80 -8.99 -10.75 -0.63
CA ALA A 80 -8.74 -9.82 0.46
C ALA A 80 -10.04 -9.43 1.19
N LYS A 81 -11.11 -9.18 0.44
CA LYS A 81 -12.44 -8.88 0.99
C LYS A 81 -13.02 -10.05 1.76
N GLU A 82 -12.98 -11.25 1.18
CA GLU A 82 -13.44 -12.48 1.83
C GLU A 82 -12.69 -12.80 3.13
N ALA A 83 -11.37 -12.57 3.13
CA ALA A 83 -10.54 -12.76 4.31
C ALA A 83 -10.72 -11.66 5.36
N GLU A 84 -11.47 -10.59 5.07
CA GLU A 84 -11.67 -9.42 5.92
C GLU A 84 -10.36 -8.66 6.22
N VAL A 85 -9.51 -8.51 5.20
CA VAL A 85 -8.34 -7.61 5.28
C VAL A 85 -8.81 -6.20 5.61
N SER A 86 -8.12 -5.53 6.52
CA SER A 86 -8.52 -4.18 6.98
C SER A 86 -8.55 -3.16 5.87
N ALA A 87 -7.55 -3.15 4.97
CA ALA A 87 -7.53 -2.35 3.75
C ALA A 87 -6.55 -2.93 2.73
N ILE A 88 -6.70 -2.53 1.46
CA ILE A 88 -5.65 -2.73 0.45
C ILE A 88 -4.82 -1.46 0.30
N ILE A 89 -3.52 -1.61 0.01
CA ILE A 89 -2.62 -0.51 -0.33
C ILE A 89 -2.46 -0.52 -1.86
N ALA A 90 -3.08 0.45 -2.54
CA ALA A 90 -3.17 0.49 -4.00
C ALA A 90 -2.44 1.70 -4.60
N ALA A 91 -1.93 1.55 -5.83
CA ALA A 91 -1.33 2.61 -6.62
C ALA A 91 -2.00 2.81 -7.99
N ASP A 92 -2.74 1.82 -8.46
CA ASP A 92 -3.42 1.87 -9.75
C ASP A 92 -4.90 2.20 -9.58
N VAL A 93 -5.43 3.07 -10.46
CA VAL A 93 -6.84 3.50 -10.42
C VAL A 93 -7.79 2.34 -10.65
N ALA A 94 -7.41 1.33 -11.46
CA ALA A 94 -8.25 0.15 -11.67
C ALA A 94 -8.45 -0.64 -10.37
N ALA A 95 -7.36 -0.82 -9.58
CA ALA A 95 -7.43 -1.48 -8.28
C ALA A 95 -8.27 -0.67 -7.27
N MET A 96 -8.08 0.65 -7.22
CA MET A 96 -8.85 1.55 -6.34
C MET A 96 -10.34 1.52 -6.66
N ASN A 97 -10.70 1.65 -7.94
CA ASN A 97 -12.10 1.63 -8.38
C ASN A 97 -12.76 0.30 -8.07
N TYR A 98 -12.08 -0.82 -8.37
CA TYR A 98 -12.64 -2.14 -8.12
C TYR A 98 -12.85 -2.38 -6.62
N ALA A 99 -11.85 -2.10 -5.80
CA ALA A 99 -11.95 -2.23 -4.35
C ALA A 99 -13.12 -1.40 -3.77
N ASN A 100 -13.25 -0.15 -4.18
CA ASN A 100 -14.36 0.70 -3.76
C ASN A 100 -15.72 0.15 -4.21
N SER A 101 -15.81 -0.44 -5.41
CA SER A 101 -17.06 -0.99 -5.93
C SER A 101 -17.60 -2.17 -5.11
N ILE A 102 -16.72 -2.90 -4.43
CA ILE A 102 -17.09 -4.01 -3.52
C ILE A 102 -17.02 -3.63 -2.03
N GLY A 103 -16.80 -2.35 -1.73
CA GLY A 103 -16.73 -1.84 -0.37
C GLY A 103 -15.48 -2.29 0.41
N GLN A 104 -14.36 -2.54 -0.27
CA GLN A 104 -13.07 -2.79 0.35
C GLN A 104 -12.35 -1.47 0.59
N GLU A 105 -11.88 -1.23 1.84
CA GLU A 105 -11.13 -0.02 2.18
C GLU A 105 -9.81 0.05 1.41
N VAL A 106 -9.47 1.27 0.93
CA VAL A 106 -8.26 1.55 0.17
C VAL A 106 -7.38 2.55 0.93
N HIS A 107 -6.09 2.25 1.00
CA HIS A 107 -5.03 3.20 1.36
C HIS A 107 -4.22 3.52 0.10
N LEU A 108 -3.90 4.80 -0.12
CA LEU A 108 -3.10 5.24 -1.25
C LEU A 108 -1.63 4.93 -1.01
N SER A 109 -1.04 4.14 -1.92
CA SER A 109 0.38 3.78 -1.83
C SER A 109 1.30 4.99 -2.07
N THR A 110 2.47 4.98 -1.44
CA THR A 110 3.57 5.92 -1.74
C THR A 110 3.98 5.91 -3.23
N GLN A 111 3.64 4.85 -3.98
CA GLN A 111 3.91 4.76 -5.41
C GLN A 111 3.18 5.83 -6.25
N LEU A 112 2.14 6.44 -5.71
CA LEU A 112 1.47 7.59 -6.33
C LEU A 112 2.27 8.89 -6.22
N ASN A 113 3.32 8.89 -5.38
CA ASN A 113 4.19 10.04 -5.15
C ASN A 113 3.42 11.33 -4.82
N ILE A 114 2.41 11.23 -3.93
CA ILE A 114 1.59 12.37 -3.52
C ILE A 114 2.45 13.30 -2.66
N SER A 115 2.73 14.49 -3.18
CA SER A 115 3.67 15.45 -2.60
C SER A 115 3.08 16.85 -2.38
N ASN A 116 1.79 17.03 -2.63
CA ASN A 116 1.06 18.29 -2.42
C ASN A 116 -0.43 18.02 -2.20
N ALA A 117 -1.14 19.03 -1.67
CA ALA A 117 -2.54 18.91 -1.33
C ALA A 117 -3.46 18.79 -2.56
N GLU A 118 -3.10 19.33 -3.71
CA GLU A 118 -3.92 19.22 -4.93
C GLU A 118 -3.94 17.77 -5.45
N ALA A 119 -2.77 17.10 -5.49
CA ALA A 119 -2.71 15.68 -5.82
C ALA A 119 -3.46 14.84 -4.78
N LEU A 120 -3.29 15.15 -3.48
CA LEU A 120 -4.02 14.48 -2.41
C LEU A 120 -5.53 14.63 -2.59
N LYS A 121 -6.04 15.83 -2.84
CA LYS A 121 -7.46 16.12 -3.06
C LYS A 121 -8.03 15.36 -4.26
N PHE A 122 -7.26 15.21 -5.32
CA PHE A 122 -7.67 14.39 -6.46
C PHE A 122 -7.87 12.92 -6.07
N TYR A 123 -6.92 12.36 -5.31
CA TYR A 123 -6.95 10.96 -4.91
C TYR A 123 -7.84 10.67 -3.69
N ALA A 124 -8.20 11.66 -2.89
CA ALA A 124 -9.05 11.52 -1.70
C ALA A 124 -10.41 10.87 -2.00
N ARG A 125 -10.89 10.97 -3.23
CA ARG A 125 -12.12 10.28 -3.70
C ARG A 125 -12.06 8.76 -3.65
N PHE A 126 -10.85 8.18 -3.57
CA PHE A 126 -10.65 6.74 -3.62
C PHE A 126 -10.30 6.12 -2.26
N ALA A 127 -9.85 6.93 -1.29
CA ALA A 127 -9.27 6.39 -0.06
C ALA A 127 -9.38 7.35 1.11
N ASP A 128 -9.40 6.79 2.33
CA ASP A 128 -9.43 7.53 3.58
C ASP A 128 -8.02 7.71 4.20
N VAL A 129 -7.01 7.07 3.62
CA VAL A 129 -5.61 7.16 4.07
C VAL A 129 -4.69 7.36 2.87
N VAL A 130 -3.74 8.27 3.00
CA VAL A 130 -2.70 8.54 2.00
C VAL A 130 -1.31 8.32 2.59
N VAL A 131 -0.50 7.49 1.92
CA VAL A 131 0.94 7.43 2.19
C VAL A 131 1.62 8.49 1.34
N LEU A 132 2.14 9.53 1.98
CA LEU A 132 2.80 10.64 1.30
C LEU A 132 4.13 10.22 0.66
N ALA A 133 4.59 11.01 -0.31
CA ALA A 133 5.90 10.85 -0.93
C ALA A 133 7.00 10.93 0.14
N ARG A 134 8.01 10.05 0.04
CA ARG A 134 9.13 9.94 1.00
C ARG A 134 10.10 11.12 0.93
N GLU A 135 10.08 11.84 -0.17
CA GLU A 135 10.95 12.99 -0.45
C GLU A 135 10.55 14.24 0.34
N LEU A 136 9.37 14.25 0.97
CA LEU A 136 8.86 15.38 1.74
C LEU A 136 9.58 15.50 3.09
N ASN A 137 9.93 16.72 3.45
CA ASN A 137 10.35 17.06 4.79
C ASN A 137 9.13 17.32 5.71
N LEU A 138 9.35 17.33 7.03
CA LEU A 138 8.27 17.50 8.01
C LEU A 138 7.49 18.80 7.86
N LYS A 139 8.13 19.89 7.39
CA LYS A 139 7.44 21.16 7.14
C LYS A 139 6.43 21.01 6.00
N GLN A 140 6.82 20.39 4.90
CA GLN A 140 5.93 20.13 3.77
C GLN A 140 4.78 19.19 4.16
N VAL A 141 5.05 18.15 4.96
CA VAL A 141 3.99 17.27 5.50
C VAL A 141 3.01 18.07 6.35
N HIS A 142 3.51 18.95 7.21
CA HIS A 142 2.67 19.82 8.05
C HIS A 142 1.81 20.77 7.19
N GLU A 143 2.37 21.35 6.15
CA GLU A 143 1.64 22.23 5.22
C GLU A 143 0.51 21.48 4.49
N ILE A 144 0.74 20.23 4.07
CA ILE A 144 -0.29 19.37 3.49
C ILE A 144 -1.38 19.08 4.54
N TYR A 145 -0.99 18.75 5.77
CA TYR A 145 -1.94 18.48 6.85
C TYR A 145 -2.82 19.69 7.15
N GLN A 146 -2.24 20.89 7.22
CA GLN A 146 -3.03 22.12 7.41
C GLN A 146 -4.06 22.31 6.28
N GLN A 147 -3.65 22.08 5.03
CA GLN A 147 -4.57 22.18 3.90
C GLN A 147 -5.68 21.12 3.94
N ILE A 148 -5.43 19.91 4.45
CA ILE A 148 -6.49 18.91 4.68
C ILE A 148 -7.53 19.47 5.64
N VAL A 149 -7.10 20.07 6.75
CA VAL A 149 -7.98 20.64 7.77
C VAL A 149 -8.72 21.87 7.24
N ASP A 150 -7.99 22.83 6.65
CA ASP A 150 -8.56 24.11 6.19
C ASP A 150 -9.56 23.93 5.04
N GLN A 151 -9.29 23.02 4.12
CA GLN A 151 -10.15 22.74 2.97
C GLN A 151 -11.15 21.59 3.21
N GLN A 152 -11.15 21.01 4.41
CA GLN A 152 -12.01 19.86 4.76
C GLN A 152 -11.92 18.72 3.72
N ILE A 153 -10.69 18.32 3.38
CA ILE A 153 -10.48 17.25 2.39
C ILE A 153 -10.83 15.91 3.03
N THR A 154 -11.90 15.29 2.56
CA THR A 154 -12.43 14.04 3.11
C THR A 154 -12.25 12.88 2.13
N GLY A 155 -12.11 11.67 2.69
CA GLY A 155 -12.17 10.42 1.96
C GLY A 155 -13.60 9.91 1.72
N PRO A 156 -13.76 8.70 1.16
CA PRO A 156 -15.07 8.10 0.86
C PRO A 156 -15.99 7.94 2.08
N LYS A 157 -15.44 7.81 3.29
CA LYS A 157 -16.21 7.71 4.54
C LYS A 157 -16.73 9.06 5.06
N GLY A 158 -16.38 10.17 4.39
CA GLY A 158 -16.75 11.52 4.82
C GLY A 158 -15.92 12.07 5.98
N GLU A 159 -14.91 11.34 6.45
CA GLU A 159 -13.95 11.79 7.45
C GLU A 159 -12.75 12.47 6.77
N LEU A 160 -12.05 13.36 7.50
CA LEU A 160 -10.81 13.95 7.01
C LEU A 160 -9.81 12.85 6.62
N ILE A 161 -9.20 12.99 5.45
CA ILE A 161 -8.21 12.02 4.99
C ILE A 161 -7.02 11.99 5.94
N ARG A 162 -6.58 10.81 6.29
CA ARG A 162 -5.46 10.58 7.22
C ARG A 162 -4.14 10.45 6.46
N ILE A 163 -3.10 11.02 7.02
CA ILE A 163 -1.74 10.92 6.48
C ILE A 163 -1.02 9.74 7.13
N GLU A 164 -0.33 8.98 6.30
CA GLU A 164 0.67 8.00 6.70
C GLU A 164 2.01 8.38 6.05
N MET A 165 3.11 8.19 6.80
CA MET A 165 4.45 8.48 6.32
C MET A 165 5.46 7.43 6.79
N PHE A 166 6.51 7.23 6.03
CA PHE A 166 7.62 6.37 6.43
C PHE A 166 8.43 7.03 7.57
N ALA A 167 8.55 6.33 8.69
CA ALA A 167 9.32 6.77 9.84
C ALA A 167 10.69 6.09 9.93
N HIS A 168 10.80 4.83 9.44
CA HIS A 168 12.02 4.04 9.48
C HIS A 168 12.05 3.04 8.33
N GLY A 169 13.23 2.73 7.82
CA GLY A 169 13.45 1.74 6.78
C GLY A 169 14.76 1.96 6.02
N ALA A 170 15.06 1.06 5.09
CA ALA A 170 16.21 1.22 4.20
C ALA A 170 16.05 2.45 3.30
N LEU A 171 17.15 3.17 3.11
CA LEU A 171 17.19 4.30 2.19
C LEU A 171 16.97 3.81 0.75
N CYS A 172 16.09 4.51 0.03
CA CYS A 172 15.88 4.30 -1.40
C CYS A 172 16.05 5.65 -2.11
N MET A 173 16.95 5.69 -3.08
CA MET A 173 17.31 6.93 -3.84
C MET A 173 16.26 7.28 -4.90
N ALA A 174 15.42 6.32 -5.28
CA ALA A 174 14.47 6.50 -6.38
C ALA A 174 13.23 7.27 -5.94
N VAL A 175 12.71 8.10 -6.85
CA VAL A 175 11.37 8.68 -6.72
C VAL A 175 10.33 7.58 -6.77
N SER A 176 9.44 7.56 -5.78
CA SER A 176 8.42 6.53 -5.64
C SER A 176 7.51 6.47 -6.89
N GLY A 177 7.26 5.27 -7.40
CA GLY A 177 6.44 5.04 -8.60
C GLY A 177 7.10 5.41 -9.94
N LYS A 178 8.35 5.90 -9.93
CA LYS A 178 9.07 6.35 -11.13
C LYS A 178 10.49 5.78 -11.19
N CYS A 179 10.72 4.60 -10.62
CA CYS A 179 12.03 3.97 -10.58
C CYS A 179 12.29 3.16 -11.85
N TYR A 180 13.40 3.45 -12.53
CA TYR A 180 13.91 2.69 -13.67
C TYR A 180 15.23 2.01 -13.39
N LEU A 181 15.75 2.07 -12.15
CA LEU A 181 17.07 1.54 -11.81
C LEU A 181 17.15 0.03 -12.03
N SER A 182 16.22 -0.73 -11.45
CA SER A 182 16.17 -2.18 -11.67
C SER A 182 15.94 -2.55 -13.14
N LEU A 183 15.21 -1.71 -13.90
CA LEU A 183 15.01 -1.94 -15.32
C LEU A 183 16.33 -1.74 -16.12
N HIS A 184 17.08 -0.68 -15.80
CA HIS A 184 18.35 -0.39 -16.45
C HIS A 184 19.39 -1.46 -16.16
N GLU A 185 19.60 -1.82 -14.91
CA GLU A 185 20.67 -2.70 -14.49
C GLU A 185 20.37 -4.21 -14.71
N MET A 186 19.10 -4.60 -14.56
CA MET A 186 18.73 -6.02 -14.51
C MET A 186 17.59 -6.39 -15.45
N ASN A 187 17.18 -5.49 -16.35
CA ASN A 187 16.01 -5.66 -17.23
C ASN A 187 14.74 -6.11 -16.47
N ALA A 188 14.56 -5.60 -15.24
CA ALA A 188 13.50 -5.95 -14.32
C ALA A 188 12.75 -4.69 -13.83
N SER A 189 11.49 -4.53 -14.21
CA SER A 189 10.72 -3.33 -13.87
C SER A 189 10.28 -3.34 -12.42
N ALA A 190 10.83 -2.41 -11.61
CA ALA A 190 10.42 -2.22 -10.23
C ALA A 190 8.92 -1.90 -10.13
N ASN A 191 8.40 -1.05 -11.02
CA ASN A 191 6.97 -0.65 -11.02
C ASN A 191 6.02 -1.80 -11.39
N ARG A 192 6.56 -2.93 -11.86
CA ARG A 192 5.85 -4.16 -12.20
C ARG A 192 6.19 -5.33 -11.27
N GLY A 193 6.62 -5.05 -10.04
CA GLY A 193 6.86 -6.06 -9.01
C GLY A 193 8.27 -6.63 -8.98
N ALA A 194 9.20 -6.13 -9.79
CA ALA A 194 10.59 -6.60 -9.85
C ALA A 194 11.57 -5.53 -9.31
N CYS A 195 11.28 -4.99 -8.11
CA CYS A 195 12.19 -4.09 -7.41
C CYS A 195 13.35 -4.88 -6.82
N MET A 196 14.52 -4.80 -7.43
CA MET A 196 15.72 -5.54 -7.04
C MET A 196 16.54 -4.87 -5.93
N GLN A 197 16.12 -3.68 -5.48
CA GLN A 197 16.77 -2.91 -4.41
C GLN A 197 18.26 -2.64 -4.67
N ILE A 198 18.60 -2.23 -5.89
CA ILE A 198 19.95 -1.91 -6.36
C ILE A 198 20.44 -0.61 -5.70
#